data_8f7f30bea22377acfaf77273a8bd6518
#
_entry.id   8f7f30bea22377acfaf77273a8bd6518
#
_cell.length_a   1.000
_cell.length_b   1.000
_cell.length_c   1.000
_cell.angle_alpha   90.00
_cell.angle_beta   90.00
_cell.angle_gamma   90.00
#
_symmetry.space_group_name_H-M   'P 1'
#
loop_
_entity.id
_entity.type
_entity.pdbx_description
1 polymer ?
#
loop_
_entity_poly.entity_id
_entity_poly.type
_entity_poly.pdbx_seq_one_letter_code
_entity_poly.pdbx_strand_id
1 'polypeptide(L)'
;MTLTLLPSGRQSGDQLADLIARAREQGVVNLADIAVALDASDLPAQAIDGVARMLADEGVDVLDGTTEEADSRPAPGPADESRRPVTSDLVRIYLREIGRVPLLTAEDEVELAKSIEAGLFADEKLADGLPCAGAERPELALLAAEGLRAKQRLIEANLRLVVSIAKRYIGRGLGFLDLIQEGNLGLIRAVEKFDYTKGYKFSTYATWWIRQAITRAIADQARTIRIPVHMVETINKMARVQRQLHQDLGREATADEIAAEMGMPADRVAEIQRIAQEPVSLQAPIGEEDSDLGDFIEDTDAVVPIEAAAFIMLQDQLEQILDSLSGREQKIIQLRFGLTDGHPRTLEEVGREFGVTRERIRQIESKTLAKLRHPSRAQVLRGYLG
;
A
#
# COMPACT_ATOMS: atom_id res chain seq x y z
N MET A 1 44.20 -21.10 -0.22
CA MET A 1 43.26 -20.97 0.90
C MET A 1 41.88 -21.19 0.34
N THR A 2 41.31 -22.31 0.65
CA THR A 2 40.07 -22.85 0.03
C THR A 2 38.87 -22.17 0.64
N LEU A 3 38.09 -21.45 -0.14
CA LEU A 3 36.76 -20.91 0.23
C LEU A 3 35.72 -22.02 0.07
N THR A 4 35.20 -22.48 1.17
CA THR A 4 34.11 -23.44 1.27
C THR A 4 32.83 -22.74 0.87
N LEU A 5 32.27 -23.12 -0.30
CA LEU A 5 30.96 -22.74 -0.78
C LEU A 5 29.87 -23.44 0.03
N LEU A 6 29.00 -22.70 0.68
CA LEU A 6 27.73 -23.16 1.20
C LEU A 6 26.70 -23.30 0.05
N PRO A 7 25.90 -24.37 -0.02
CA PRO A 7 24.98 -24.60 -1.13
C PRO A 7 23.58 -24.05 -0.78
N SER A 8 23.18 -22.94 -1.38
CA SER A 8 21.76 -22.57 -1.61
C SER A 8 21.67 -21.21 -2.30
N GLY A 9 21.72 -21.21 -3.63
CA GLY A 9 21.63 -20.00 -4.45
C GLY A 9 21.88 -20.27 -5.93
N ARG A 10 21.49 -21.44 -6.46
CA ARG A 10 21.96 -21.90 -7.77
C ARG A 10 21.25 -21.28 -8.99
N GLN A 11 20.14 -20.56 -8.87
CA GLN A 11 19.43 -20.05 -10.07
C GLN A 11 19.42 -18.52 -10.22
N SER A 12 19.53 -17.77 -9.16
CA SER A 12 19.62 -16.30 -9.25
C SER A 12 21.04 -15.84 -9.66
N GLY A 13 22.09 -16.60 -9.32
CA GLY A 13 23.47 -16.37 -9.78
C GLY A 13 23.68 -16.71 -11.26
N ASP A 14 22.91 -17.64 -11.82
CA ASP A 14 23.04 -18.07 -13.20
C ASP A 14 22.61 -16.99 -14.21
N GLN A 15 21.58 -16.18 -13.92
CA GLN A 15 21.13 -15.11 -14.82
C GLN A 15 22.14 -13.96 -14.92
N LEU A 16 22.77 -13.59 -13.81
CA LEU A 16 23.84 -12.59 -13.82
C LEU A 16 25.10 -13.16 -14.48
N ALA A 17 25.43 -14.43 -14.22
CA ALA A 17 26.55 -15.11 -14.85
C ALA A 17 26.36 -15.27 -16.37
N ASP A 18 25.16 -15.61 -16.81
CA ASP A 18 24.78 -15.71 -18.23
C ASP A 18 24.80 -14.35 -18.93
N LEU A 19 24.40 -13.28 -18.22
CA LEU A 19 24.48 -11.92 -18.78
C LEU A 19 25.95 -11.49 -18.93
N ILE A 20 26.77 -11.74 -17.91
CA ILE A 20 28.22 -11.44 -17.96
C ILE A 20 28.91 -12.23 -19.07
N ALA A 21 28.55 -13.52 -19.24
CA ALA A 21 29.11 -14.35 -20.33
C ALA A 21 28.73 -13.79 -21.70
N ARG A 22 27.47 -13.44 -21.92
CA ARG A 22 26.98 -12.83 -23.16
C ARG A 22 27.60 -11.45 -23.41
N ALA A 23 27.76 -10.64 -22.36
CA ALA A 23 28.40 -9.35 -22.45
C ALA A 23 29.88 -9.47 -22.90
N ARG A 24 30.60 -10.49 -22.42
CA ARG A 24 31.98 -10.79 -22.85
C ARG A 24 32.06 -11.27 -24.28
N GLU A 25 31.09 -12.05 -24.76
CA GLU A 25 31.04 -12.52 -26.14
C GLU A 25 30.65 -11.41 -27.14
N GLN A 26 29.74 -10.55 -26.75
CA GLN A 26 29.21 -9.49 -27.61
C GLN A 26 30.06 -8.18 -27.56
N GLY A 27 30.88 -8.03 -26.52
CA GLY A 27 31.71 -6.82 -26.31
C GLY A 27 30.89 -5.60 -25.86
N VAL A 28 29.56 -5.75 -25.71
CA VAL A 28 28.64 -4.65 -25.39
C VAL A 28 27.57 -5.15 -24.48
N VAL A 29 27.19 -4.37 -23.45
CA VAL A 29 26.07 -4.67 -22.55
C VAL A 29 25.29 -3.40 -22.23
N ASN A 30 23.97 -3.53 -22.11
CA ASN A 30 23.10 -2.42 -21.72
C ASN A 30 22.98 -2.34 -20.20
N LEU A 31 23.16 -1.16 -19.62
CA LEU A 31 23.04 -0.94 -18.18
C LEU A 31 21.64 -1.33 -17.64
N ALA A 32 20.62 -1.20 -18.48
CA ALA A 32 19.26 -1.65 -18.15
C ALA A 32 19.17 -3.18 -17.98
N ASP A 33 19.93 -3.95 -18.75
CA ASP A 33 19.97 -5.41 -18.67
C ASP A 33 20.73 -5.87 -17.41
N ILE A 34 21.80 -5.15 -17.03
CA ILE A 34 22.51 -5.37 -15.76
C ILE A 34 21.58 -5.12 -14.57
N ALA A 35 20.80 -4.03 -14.62
CA ALA A 35 19.85 -3.70 -13.57
C ALA A 35 18.74 -4.76 -13.42
N VAL A 36 18.24 -5.29 -14.54
CA VAL A 36 17.23 -6.37 -14.56
C VAL A 36 17.81 -7.68 -14.00
N ALA A 37 19.04 -8.03 -14.37
CA ALA A 37 19.69 -9.25 -13.89
C ALA A 37 20.05 -9.19 -12.39
N LEU A 38 20.40 -8.00 -11.88
CA LEU A 38 20.65 -7.78 -10.46
C LEU A 38 19.37 -7.80 -9.64
N ASP A 39 18.27 -7.24 -10.17
CA ASP A 39 16.93 -7.28 -9.53
C ASP A 39 16.40 -8.72 -9.46
N ALA A 40 16.64 -9.52 -10.51
CA ALA A 40 16.35 -10.95 -10.52
C ALA A 40 17.21 -11.76 -9.53
N SER A 41 18.38 -11.23 -9.15
CA SER A 41 19.35 -11.88 -8.24
C SER A 41 19.22 -11.39 -6.77
N ASP A 42 18.21 -10.57 -6.42
CA ASP A 42 18.00 -9.98 -5.08
C ASP A 42 19.23 -9.19 -4.54
N LEU A 43 20.07 -8.67 -5.43
CA LEU A 43 21.27 -7.91 -5.07
C LEU A 43 20.94 -6.42 -4.91
N PRO A 44 21.55 -5.72 -3.92
CA PRO A 44 21.29 -4.30 -3.71
C PRO A 44 21.72 -3.47 -4.93
N ALA A 45 20.96 -2.41 -5.23
CA ALA A 45 21.20 -1.52 -6.38
C ALA A 45 22.62 -0.91 -6.42
N GLN A 46 23.31 -0.86 -5.27
CA GLN A 46 24.72 -0.46 -5.19
C GLN A 46 25.68 -1.43 -5.90
N ALA A 47 25.23 -2.67 -6.17
CA ALA A 47 26.01 -3.65 -6.91
C ALA A 47 26.03 -3.36 -8.43
N ILE A 48 25.10 -2.55 -8.97
CA ILE A 48 25.06 -2.16 -10.40
C ILE A 48 26.36 -1.48 -10.80
N ASP A 49 26.81 -0.51 -10.00
CA ASP A 49 28.06 0.22 -10.27
C ASP A 49 29.29 -0.69 -10.18
N GLY A 50 29.26 -1.70 -9.31
CA GLY A 50 30.32 -2.69 -9.18
C GLY A 50 30.43 -3.60 -10.38
N VAL A 51 29.30 -4.11 -10.87
CA VAL A 51 29.23 -4.99 -12.05
C VAL A 51 29.55 -4.23 -13.33
N ALA A 52 29.02 -3.00 -13.47
CA ALA A 52 29.30 -2.16 -14.63
C ALA A 52 30.78 -1.80 -14.73
N ARG A 53 31.45 -1.46 -13.63
CA ARG A 53 32.91 -1.22 -13.60
C ARG A 53 33.70 -2.46 -13.90
N MET A 54 33.33 -3.61 -13.33
CA MET A 54 34.00 -4.87 -13.61
C MET A 54 33.93 -5.23 -15.09
N LEU A 55 32.80 -5.02 -15.76
CA LEU A 55 32.64 -5.25 -17.20
C LEU A 55 33.40 -4.23 -18.04
N ALA A 56 33.44 -2.97 -17.64
CA ALA A 56 34.23 -1.93 -18.29
C ALA A 56 35.75 -2.19 -18.17
N ASP A 57 36.24 -2.67 -17.01
CA ASP A 57 37.64 -3.06 -16.78
C ASP A 57 38.03 -4.28 -17.64
N GLU A 58 37.08 -5.14 -18.00
CA GLU A 58 37.26 -6.29 -18.89
C GLU A 58 37.11 -5.93 -20.36
N GLY A 59 36.93 -4.64 -20.69
CA GLY A 59 36.86 -4.15 -22.08
C GLY A 59 35.49 -4.31 -22.75
N VAL A 60 34.42 -4.49 -21.97
CA VAL A 60 33.04 -4.52 -22.48
C VAL A 60 32.46 -3.11 -22.42
N ASP A 61 32.00 -2.60 -23.57
CA ASP A 61 31.34 -1.31 -23.66
C ASP A 61 29.98 -1.37 -22.99
N VAL A 62 29.82 -0.67 -21.83
CA VAL A 62 28.56 -0.54 -21.14
C VAL A 62 27.75 0.60 -21.75
N LEU A 63 26.73 0.24 -22.55
CA LEU A 63 25.84 1.21 -23.17
C LEU A 63 24.76 1.64 -22.19
N ASP A 64 24.65 2.94 -21.99
CA ASP A 64 23.45 3.55 -21.40
C ASP A 64 22.29 3.40 -22.40
N GLY A 65 21.33 2.53 -22.08
CA GLY A 65 20.25 2.07 -22.96
C GLY A 65 19.26 3.13 -23.45
N THR A 66 19.79 4.13 -24.13
CA THR A 66 19.05 5.04 -24.98
C THR A 66 19.52 4.87 -26.42
N THR A 67 19.39 3.65 -26.96
CA THR A 67 19.34 3.52 -28.42
C THR A 67 18.00 4.05 -28.86
N GLU A 68 18.02 5.25 -29.43
CA GLU A 68 16.98 5.79 -30.27
C GLU A 68 16.73 4.79 -31.40
N GLU A 69 15.73 3.94 -31.29
CA GLU A 69 15.01 3.56 -32.50
C GLU A 69 14.26 4.83 -32.93
N ALA A 70 14.96 5.60 -33.73
CA ALA A 70 14.38 6.68 -34.49
C ALA A 70 13.26 6.12 -35.35
N ASP A 71 12.03 6.21 -34.86
CA ASP A 71 10.83 6.12 -35.67
C ASP A 71 10.84 7.34 -36.60
N SER A 72 11.43 7.15 -37.78
CA SER A 72 11.48 8.12 -38.89
C SER A 72 10.10 8.21 -39.52
N ARG A 73 9.13 8.78 -38.79
CA ARG A 73 7.92 9.35 -39.37
C ARG A 73 8.12 10.84 -39.55
N PRO A 74 7.88 11.36 -40.79
CA PRO A 74 7.97 12.79 -41.02
C PRO A 74 6.97 13.52 -40.10
N ALA A 75 7.45 14.57 -39.44
CA ALA A 75 6.64 15.42 -38.60
C ALA A 75 5.41 15.93 -39.40
N PRO A 76 4.19 15.78 -38.92
CA PRO A 76 3.04 16.45 -39.52
C PRO A 76 3.25 17.96 -39.33
N GLY A 77 3.16 18.68 -40.44
CA GLY A 77 3.23 20.15 -40.45
C GLY A 77 2.24 20.80 -39.50
N PRO A 78 2.34 22.12 -39.24
CA PRO A 78 1.54 22.82 -38.28
C PRO A 78 0.06 22.76 -38.66
N ALA A 79 -0.64 21.74 -38.17
CA ALA A 79 -2.07 21.59 -38.31
C ALA A 79 -2.76 22.41 -37.20
N ASP A 80 -3.60 23.29 -37.65
CA ASP A 80 -4.57 24.13 -36.96
C ASP A 80 -5.05 23.53 -35.62
N GLU A 81 -4.42 23.92 -34.50
CA GLU A 81 -4.70 23.43 -33.15
C GLU A 81 -6.07 23.88 -32.61
N SER A 82 -6.78 24.77 -33.31
CA SER A 82 -8.03 25.37 -32.86
C SER A 82 -9.28 24.48 -33.04
N ARG A 83 -9.16 23.28 -33.63
CA ARG A 83 -10.31 22.40 -33.94
C ARG A 83 -10.28 21.00 -33.32
N ARG A 84 -9.43 20.73 -32.33
CA ARG A 84 -9.48 19.42 -31.64
C ARG A 84 -10.54 19.45 -30.55
N PRO A 85 -11.48 18.46 -30.50
CA PRO A 85 -12.46 18.39 -29.44
C PRO A 85 -11.74 18.31 -28.08
N VAL A 86 -12.25 19.07 -27.13
CA VAL A 86 -11.77 19.05 -25.72
C VAL A 86 -12.01 17.63 -25.22
N THR A 87 -10.99 16.80 -25.30
CA THR A 87 -11.03 15.43 -24.79
C THR A 87 -10.96 15.50 -23.28
N SER A 88 -11.97 14.97 -22.59
CA SER A 88 -12.00 14.81 -21.14
C SER A 88 -11.01 13.76 -20.60
N ASP A 89 -10.16 13.23 -21.44
CA ASP A 89 -9.10 12.28 -21.09
C ASP A 89 -7.91 13.01 -20.45
N LEU A 90 -7.89 12.99 -19.13
CA LEU A 90 -6.84 13.60 -18.31
C LEU A 90 -5.44 13.09 -18.64
N VAL A 91 -5.33 11.81 -19.00
CA VAL A 91 -4.05 11.21 -19.41
C VAL A 91 -3.52 11.87 -20.67
N ARG A 92 -4.39 12.06 -21.65
CA ARG A 92 -4.02 12.69 -22.94
C ARG A 92 -3.63 14.14 -22.76
N ILE A 93 -4.33 14.88 -21.90
CA ILE A 93 -3.99 16.27 -21.57
C ILE A 93 -2.60 16.32 -20.93
N TYR A 94 -2.35 15.49 -19.92
CA TYR A 94 -1.05 15.41 -19.24
C TYR A 94 0.08 15.08 -20.20
N LEU A 95 -0.09 14.04 -21.04
CA LEU A 95 0.94 13.64 -22.04
C LEU A 95 1.26 14.74 -23.06
N ARG A 96 0.23 15.52 -23.45
CA ARG A 96 0.42 16.69 -24.33
C ARG A 96 1.23 17.79 -23.64
N GLU A 97 0.94 18.09 -22.39
CA GLU A 97 1.64 19.15 -21.65
C GLU A 97 3.13 18.80 -21.42
N ILE A 98 3.43 17.58 -20.97
CA ILE A 98 4.84 17.16 -20.76
C ILE A 98 5.62 17.04 -22.08
N GLY A 99 4.90 16.84 -23.20
CA GLY A 99 5.52 16.77 -24.55
C GLY A 99 6.02 18.11 -25.08
N ARG A 100 5.59 19.25 -24.49
CA ARG A 100 6.01 20.59 -24.90
C ARG A 100 7.41 20.95 -24.41
N VAL A 101 7.87 20.33 -23.33
CA VAL A 101 9.17 20.59 -22.74
C VAL A 101 10.25 19.85 -23.55
N PRO A 102 11.28 20.54 -24.07
CA PRO A 102 12.36 19.90 -24.81
C PRO A 102 13.21 19.01 -23.89
N LEU A 103 13.79 17.97 -24.47
CA LEU A 103 14.74 17.10 -23.77
C LEU A 103 16.04 17.86 -23.49
N LEU A 104 16.70 17.52 -22.40
CA LEU A 104 18.00 18.09 -22.01
C LEU A 104 19.15 17.29 -22.63
N THR A 105 20.23 17.98 -22.93
CA THR A 105 21.53 17.36 -23.24
C THR A 105 22.25 17.01 -21.93
N ALA A 106 23.30 16.17 -22.00
CA ALA A 106 24.11 15.83 -20.83
C ALA A 106 24.82 17.07 -20.23
N GLU A 107 25.14 18.06 -21.05
CA GLU A 107 25.73 19.33 -20.63
C GLU A 107 24.72 20.18 -19.88
N ASP A 108 23.48 20.27 -20.37
CA ASP A 108 22.38 20.97 -19.69
C ASP A 108 22.06 20.35 -18.32
N GLU A 109 22.08 19.00 -18.20
CA GLU A 109 21.85 18.29 -16.92
C GLU A 109 22.90 18.70 -15.87
N VAL A 110 24.16 18.82 -16.27
CA VAL A 110 25.27 19.25 -15.39
C VAL A 110 25.15 20.72 -15.01
N GLU A 111 24.82 21.61 -15.97
CA GLU A 111 24.62 23.04 -15.68
C GLU A 111 23.47 23.26 -14.71
N LEU A 112 22.33 22.60 -14.94
CA LEU A 112 21.18 22.68 -14.04
C LEU A 112 21.52 22.13 -12.65
N ALA A 113 22.25 21.02 -12.58
CA ALA A 113 22.66 20.45 -11.30
C ALA A 113 23.58 21.38 -10.50
N LYS A 114 24.53 22.05 -11.16
CA LYS A 114 25.37 23.10 -10.54
C LYS A 114 24.57 24.29 -10.04
N SER A 115 23.59 24.74 -10.84
CA SER A 115 22.70 25.82 -10.45
C SER A 115 21.83 25.46 -9.24
N ILE A 116 21.36 24.21 -9.15
CA ILE A 116 20.62 23.69 -8.00
C ILE A 116 21.50 23.68 -6.74
N GLU A 117 22.72 23.16 -6.83
CA GLU A 117 23.67 23.13 -5.70
C GLU A 117 24.02 24.54 -5.22
N ALA A 118 24.31 25.47 -6.13
CA ALA A 118 24.58 26.87 -5.78
C ALA A 118 23.38 27.53 -5.11
N GLY A 119 22.16 27.27 -5.61
CA GLY A 119 20.93 27.78 -5.04
C GLY A 119 20.64 27.23 -3.65
N LEU A 120 20.86 25.95 -3.40
CA LEU A 120 20.72 25.35 -2.08
C LEU A 120 21.69 25.94 -1.07
N PHE A 121 22.96 26.13 -1.47
CA PHE A 121 23.97 26.76 -0.64
C PHE A 121 23.67 28.23 -0.32
N ALA A 122 23.10 28.96 -1.30
CA ALA A 122 22.66 30.34 -1.08
C ALA A 122 21.49 30.42 -0.10
N ASP A 123 20.53 29.50 -0.20
CA ASP A 123 19.36 29.42 0.69
C ASP A 123 19.78 29.08 2.13
N GLU A 124 20.70 28.12 2.32
CA GLU A 124 21.26 27.74 3.61
C GLU A 124 21.97 28.94 4.28
N LYS A 125 22.79 29.68 3.52
CA LYS A 125 23.45 30.90 4.04
C LYS A 125 22.45 31.98 4.44
N LEU A 126 21.37 32.13 3.71
CA LEU A 126 20.32 33.11 4.03
C LEU A 126 19.55 32.71 5.30
N ALA A 127 19.32 31.39 5.51
CA ALA A 127 18.64 30.85 6.67
C ALA A 127 19.48 30.94 7.95
N ASP A 128 20.78 30.67 7.87
CA ASP A 128 21.72 30.73 9.02
C ASP A 128 21.95 32.14 9.59
N GLY A 129 21.41 33.19 8.92
CA GLY A 129 21.50 34.53 9.42
C GLY A 129 22.94 35.08 9.57
N LEU A 130 23.92 34.46 8.87
CA LEU A 130 25.30 34.92 8.82
C LEU A 130 25.31 36.39 8.44
N PRO A 131 26.19 37.23 9.03
CA PRO A 131 26.32 38.64 8.74
C PRO A 131 26.84 38.83 7.31
N CYS A 132 25.91 38.70 6.33
CA CYS A 132 26.18 39.07 4.96
C CYS A 132 26.22 40.56 4.87
N ALA A 133 27.25 41.13 4.25
CA ALA A 133 27.27 42.56 3.93
C ALA A 133 26.00 42.91 3.14
N GLY A 134 25.42 44.10 3.38
CA GLY A 134 24.10 44.43 2.86
C GLY A 134 23.89 44.31 1.36
N ALA A 135 24.98 44.27 0.57
CA ALA A 135 24.98 44.02 -0.89
C ALA A 135 24.90 42.56 -1.29
N GLU A 136 25.36 41.61 -0.45
CA GLU A 136 25.41 40.16 -0.77
C GLU A 136 24.06 39.45 -0.62
N ARG A 137 23.16 39.97 0.22
CA ARG A 137 21.86 39.36 0.51
C ARG A 137 20.92 39.28 -0.71
N PRO A 138 20.75 40.35 -1.53
CA PRO A 138 19.96 40.28 -2.74
C PRO A 138 20.55 39.33 -3.79
N GLU A 139 21.89 39.23 -3.89
CA GLU A 139 22.57 38.31 -4.81
C GLU A 139 22.36 36.86 -4.41
N LEU A 140 22.45 36.53 -3.12
CA LEU A 140 22.15 35.19 -2.61
C LEU A 140 20.67 34.82 -2.83
N ALA A 141 19.75 35.78 -2.64
CA ALA A 141 18.33 35.54 -2.93
C ALA A 141 18.05 35.26 -4.42
N LEU A 142 18.80 35.96 -5.31
CA LEU A 142 18.73 35.71 -6.75
C LEU A 142 19.23 34.30 -7.10
N LEU A 143 20.38 33.89 -6.56
CA LEU A 143 20.95 32.54 -6.75
C LEU A 143 20.02 31.44 -6.22
N ALA A 144 19.41 31.65 -5.06
CA ALA A 144 18.41 30.70 -4.51
C ALA A 144 17.20 30.57 -5.45
N ALA A 145 16.69 31.69 -5.98
CA ALA A 145 15.59 31.69 -6.94
C ALA A 145 15.97 31.01 -8.29
N GLU A 146 17.20 31.21 -8.77
CA GLU A 146 17.70 30.53 -9.96
C GLU A 146 17.84 29.02 -9.74
N GLY A 147 18.34 28.58 -8.58
CA GLY A 147 18.41 27.18 -8.21
C GLY A 147 17.04 26.47 -8.19
N LEU A 148 16.01 27.15 -7.66
CA LEU A 148 14.64 26.64 -7.68
C LEU A 148 14.10 26.49 -9.12
N ARG A 149 14.36 27.46 -10.00
CA ARG A 149 13.97 27.39 -11.42
C ARG A 149 14.72 26.26 -12.14
N ALA A 150 16.01 26.09 -11.85
CA ALA A 150 16.82 25.00 -12.41
C ALA A 150 16.28 23.63 -11.97
N LYS A 151 15.92 23.47 -10.68
CA LYS A 151 15.29 22.27 -10.16
C LYS A 151 13.97 21.96 -10.89
N GLN A 152 13.12 22.95 -11.04
CA GLN A 152 11.85 22.81 -11.74
C GLN A 152 12.07 22.39 -13.19
N ARG A 153 13.00 23.04 -13.91
CA ARG A 153 13.31 22.72 -15.31
C ARG A 153 13.86 21.30 -15.47
N LEU A 154 14.74 20.85 -14.57
CA LEU A 154 15.27 19.48 -14.59
C LEU A 154 14.17 18.44 -14.37
N ILE A 155 13.20 18.70 -13.46
CA ILE A 155 12.04 17.84 -13.23
C ILE A 155 11.15 17.80 -14.47
N GLU A 156 10.73 18.94 -15.00
CA GLU A 156 9.80 19.06 -16.12
C GLU A 156 10.32 18.34 -17.38
N ALA A 157 11.60 18.49 -17.69
CA ALA A 157 12.22 17.85 -18.85
C ALA A 157 12.27 16.32 -18.74
N ASN A 158 12.22 15.76 -17.51
CA ASN A 158 12.31 14.34 -17.27
C ASN A 158 10.95 13.66 -16.93
N LEU A 159 9.83 14.36 -17.00
CA LEU A 159 8.50 13.76 -16.77
C LEU A 159 8.17 12.65 -17.78
N ARG A 160 8.67 12.75 -19.02
CA ARG A 160 8.50 11.70 -20.04
C ARG A 160 9.18 10.40 -19.65
N LEU A 161 10.32 10.46 -18.95
CA LEU A 161 11.00 9.28 -18.42
C LEU A 161 10.11 8.55 -17.40
N VAL A 162 9.44 9.29 -16.50
CA VAL A 162 8.51 8.70 -15.54
C VAL A 162 7.40 7.93 -16.23
N VAL A 163 6.77 8.52 -17.26
CA VAL A 163 5.71 7.85 -18.04
C VAL A 163 6.20 6.56 -18.68
N SER A 164 7.41 6.55 -19.25
CA SER A 164 8.00 5.36 -19.91
C SER A 164 8.19 4.20 -18.92
N ILE A 165 8.53 4.52 -17.67
CA ILE A 165 8.69 3.53 -16.60
C ILE A 165 7.32 3.10 -16.06
N ALA A 166 6.41 4.04 -15.78
CA ALA A 166 5.09 3.77 -15.20
C ALA A 166 4.22 2.85 -16.08
N LYS A 167 4.35 2.94 -17.42
CA LYS A 167 3.65 2.05 -18.37
C LYS A 167 3.82 0.56 -18.06
N ARG A 168 4.96 0.14 -17.54
CA ARG A 168 5.26 -1.26 -17.23
C ARG A 168 4.54 -1.79 -15.99
N TYR A 169 3.92 -0.88 -15.22
CA TYR A 169 3.23 -1.19 -13.97
C TYR A 169 1.71 -1.06 -14.08
N ILE A 170 1.18 -0.81 -15.27
CA ILE A 170 -0.27 -0.78 -15.54
C ILE A 170 -0.89 -2.13 -15.21
N GLY A 171 -2.09 -2.12 -14.60
CA GLY A 171 -2.83 -3.34 -14.22
C GLY A 171 -2.40 -3.98 -12.90
N ARG A 172 -1.58 -3.28 -12.10
CA ARG A 172 -1.12 -3.77 -10.79
C ARG A 172 -1.88 -3.16 -9.60
N GLY A 173 -3.12 -2.75 -9.78
CA GLY A 173 -4.00 -2.27 -8.71
C GLY A 173 -4.05 -0.75 -8.51
N LEU A 174 -3.17 0.03 -9.19
CA LEU A 174 -3.22 1.50 -9.19
C LEU A 174 -3.59 2.04 -10.57
N GLY A 175 -4.26 3.19 -10.60
CA GLY A 175 -4.56 3.94 -11.81
C GLY A 175 -3.28 4.44 -12.51
N PHE A 176 -3.31 4.58 -13.83
CA PHE A 176 -2.11 4.98 -14.58
C PHE A 176 -1.60 6.38 -14.18
N LEU A 177 -2.49 7.33 -13.94
CA LEU A 177 -2.10 8.67 -13.46
C LEU A 177 -1.50 8.62 -12.05
N ASP A 178 -2.02 7.74 -11.17
CA ASP A 178 -1.48 7.59 -9.82
C ASP A 178 -0.07 7.00 -9.85
N LEU A 179 0.18 6.01 -10.73
CA LEU A 179 1.51 5.47 -10.96
C LEU A 179 2.49 6.54 -11.46
N ILE A 180 2.04 7.44 -12.36
CA ILE A 180 2.84 8.56 -12.84
C ILE A 180 3.14 9.52 -11.68
N GLN A 181 2.17 9.88 -10.86
CA GLN A 181 2.38 10.81 -9.75
C GLN A 181 3.32 10.26 -8.68
N GLU A 182 3.18 9.00 -8.31
CA GLU A 182 4.13 8.34 -7.41
C GLU A 182 5.54 8.27 -8.03
N GLY A 183 5.62 8.02 -9.34
CA GLY A 183 6.87 8.08 -10.09
C GLY A 183 7.48 9.50 -10.10
N ASN A 184 6.67 10.55 -10.23
CA ASN A 184 7.10 11.95 -10.15
C ASN A 184 7.68 12.29 -8.77
N LEU A 185 7.11 11.77 -7.69
CA LEU A 185 7.70 11.90 -6.35
C LEU A 185 9.08 11.23 -6.27
N GLY A 186 9.25 10.07 -6.94
CA GLY A 186 10.55 9.44 -7.11
C GLY A 186 11.54 10.29 -7.89
N LEU A 187 11.09 10.90 -8.99
CA LEU A 187 11.90 11.81 -9.81
C LEU A 187 12.37 13.04 -9.01
N ILE A 188 11.49 13.65 -8.21
CA ILE A 188 11.86 14.80 -7.35
C ILE A 188 12.98 14.41 -6.39
N ARG A 189 12.88 13.24 -5.75
CA ARG A 189 13.95 12.72 -4.86
C ARG A 189 15.24 12.43 -5.62
N ALA A 190 15.14 11.97 -6.87
CA ALA A 190 16.32 11.77 -7.71
C ALA A 190 17.04 13.09 -8.01
N VAL A 191 16.29 14.16 -8.34
CA VAL A 191 16.85 15.50 -8.58
C VAL A 191 17.55 16.05 -7.33
N GLU A 192 16.97 15.85 -6.14
CA GLU A 192 17.54 16.30 -4.86
C GLU A 192 18.84 15.59 -4.48
N LYS A 193 19.05 14.37 -4.97
CA LYS A 193 20.20 13.53 -4.61
C LYS A 193 21.16 13.29 -5.78
N PHE A 194 20.93 13.94 -6.90
CA PHE A 194 21.76 13.76 -8.07
C PHE A 194 23.16 14.39 -7.89
N ASP A 195 24.18 13.59 -8.12
CA ASP A 195 25.58 13.99 -8.05
C ASP A 195 26.21 13.94 -9.47
N TYR A 196 26.32 15.10 -10.08
CA TYR A 196 26.88 15.26 -11.43
C TYR A 196 28.39 14.96 -11.50
N THR A 197 29.11 14.98 -10.36
CA THR A 197 30.57 14.73 -10.34
C THR A 197 30.93 13.31 -10.70
N LYS A 198 29.96 12.37 -10.58
CA LYS A 198 30.13 10.96 -10.93
C LYS A 198 30.14 10.68 -12.45
N GLY A 199 29.78 11.64 -13.28
CA GLY A 199 29.84 11.53 -14.75
C GLY A 199 28.74 10.70 -15.41
N TYR A 200 27.77 10.18 -14.64
CA TYR A 200 26.62 9.43 -15.17
C TYR A 200 25.51 10.36 -15.63
N LYS A 201 24.73 9.93 -16.65
CA LYS A 201 23.51 10.62 -17.05
C LYS A 201 22.48 10.62 -15.92
N PHE A 202 21.74 11.70 -15.80
CA PHE A 202 20.67 11.83 -14.82
C PHE A 202 19.63 10.70 -14.94
N SER A 203 19.27 10.32 -16.18
CA SER A 203 18.27 9.27 -16.45
C SER A 203 18.61 7.93 -15.79
N THR A 204 19.88 7.53 -15.75
CA THR A 204 20.36 6.29 -15.13
C THR A 204 20.03 6.27 -13.64
N TYR A 205 20.34 7.38 -12.95
CA TYR A 205 20.09 7.52 -11.52
C TYR A 205 18.60 7.66 -11.21
N ALA A 206 17.87 8.49 -11.98
CA ALA A 206 16.46 8.75 -11.80
C ALA A 206 15.59 7.49 -11.99
N THR A 207 15.95 6.60 -12.94
CA THR A 207 15.23 5.35 -13.19
C THR A 207 15.08 4.50 -11.93
N TRP A 208 16.13 4.42 -11.11
CA TRP A 208 16.07 3.66 -9.84
C TRP A 208 15.08 4.28 -8.84
N TRP A 209 15.14 5.61 -8.65
CA TRP A 209 14.24 6.30 -7.71
C TRP A 209 12.78 6.25 -8.15
N ILE A 210 12.54 6.42 -9.46
CA ILE A 210 11.20 6.33 -10.05
C ILE A 210 10.63 4.92 -9.85
N ARG A 211 11.42 3.88 -10.17
CA ARG A 211 11.02 2.48 -9.99
C ARG A 211 10.72 2.17 -8.53
N GLN A 212 11.61 2.55 -7.63
CA GLN A 212 11.45 2.36 -6.20
C GLN A 212 10.18 3.03 -5.66
N ALA A 213 9.90 4.27 -6.08
CA ALA A 213 8.71 4.99 -5.66
C ALA A 213 7.43 4.30 -6.15
N ILE A 214 7.37 3.92 -7.43
CA ILE A 214 6.23 3.21 -8.01
C ILE A 214 6.01 1.85 -7.33
N THR A 215 7.06 1.05 -7.17
CA THR A 215 6.95 -0.28 -6.54
C THR A 215 6.47 -0.17 -5.09
N ARG A 216 6.99 0.80 -4.35
CA ARG A 216 6.57 1.06 -2.98
C ARG A 216 5.12 1.54 -2.91
N ALA A 217 4.69 2.43 -3.80
CA ALA A 217 3.32 2.90 -3.88
C ALA A 217 2.34 1.75 -4.17
N ILE A 218 2.68 0.85 -5.10
CA ILE A 218 1.89 -0.34 -5.38
C ILE A 218 1.77 -1.22 -4.12
N ALA A 219 2.87 -1.45 -3.40
CA ALA A 219 2.84 -2.26 -2.18
C ALA A 219 1.98 -1.62 -1.07
N ASP A 220 1.99 -0.28 -0.98
CA ASP A 220 1.32 0.46 0.09
C ASP A 220 -0.16 0.77 -0.19
N GLN A 221 -0.56 0.94 -1.47
CA GLN A 221 -1.83 1.54 -1.85
C GLN A 221 -2.69 0.69 -2.80
N ALA A 222 -2.13 -0.33 -3.49
CA ALA A 222 -2.85 -1.08 -4.51
C ALA A 222 -3.97 -1.97 -3.96
N ARG A 223 -3.93 -2.32 -2.67
CA ARG A 223 -4.90 -3.22 -2.03
C ARG A 223 -5.93 -2.48 -1.22
N THR A 224 -7.18 -2.90 -1.30
CA THR A 224 -8.28 -2.38 -0.48
C THR A 224 -8.00 -2.55 1.02
N ILE A 225 -7.45 -3.69 1.41
CA ILE A 225 -6.95 -3.95 2.77
C ILE A 225 -5.43 -3.84 2.73
N ARG A 226 -4.89 -2.77 3.32
CA ARG A 226 -3.46 -2.49 3.33
C ARG A 226 -2.67 -3.59 4.03
N ILE A 227 -1.62 -4.05 3.39
CA ILE A 227 -0.67 -5.04 3.92
C ILE A 227 0.71 -4.38 4.08
N PRO A 228 1.51 -4.70 5.13
CA PRO A 228 2.87 -4.19 5.28
C PRO A 228 3.77 -4.58 4.09
N VAL A 229 4.69 -3.67 3.69
CA VAL A 229 5.54 -3.82 2.49
C VAL A 229 6.33 -5.14 2.50
N HIS A 230 6.94 -5.53 3.64
CA HIS A 230 7.69 -6.78 3.76
C HIS A 230 6.82 -8.04 3.51
N MET A 231 5.52 -7.98 3.81
CA MET A 231 4.60 -9.07 3.50
C MET A 231 4.27 -9.12 2.01
N VAL A 232 4.12 -7.95 1.36
CA VAL A 232 3.94 -7.86 -0.09
C VAL A 232 5.17 -8.42 -0.82
N GLU A 233 6.38 -8.14 -0.35
CA GLU A 233 7.63 -8.73 -0.87
C GLU A 233 7.63 -10.26 -0.74
N THR A 234 7.22 -10.77 0.44
CA THR A 234 7.10 -12.21 0.67
C THR A 234 6.05 -12.86 -0.24
N ILE A 235 4.88 -12.21 -0.43
CA ILE A 235 3.84 -12.68 -1.35
C ILE A 235 4.38 -12.71 -2.79
N ASN A 236 5.09 -11.67 -3.22
CA ASN A 236 5.68 -11.60 -4.55
C ASN A 236 6.75 -12.67 -4.77
N LYS A 237 7.58 -12.96 -3.73
CA LYS A 237 8.54 -14.07 -3.76
C LYS A 237 7.83 -15.40 -3.88
N MET A 238 6.80 -15.64 -3.07
CA MET A 238 5.97 -16.86 -3.13
C MET A 238 5.36 -17.04 -4.53
N ALA A 239 4.78 -15.99 -5.11
CA ALA A 239 4.19 -16.06 -6.46
C ALA A 239 5.22 -16.33 -7.55
N ARG A 240 6.48 -15.92 -7.40
CA ARG A 240 7.58 -16.28 -8.30
C ARG A 240 7.93 -17.75 -8.17
N VAL A 241 8.14 -18.23 -6.95
CA VAL A 241 8.45 -19.65 -6.67
C VAL A 241 7.33 -20.55 -7.17
N GLN A 242 6.07 -20.19 -6.93
CA GLN A 242 4.91 -20.96 -7.39
C GLN A 242 4.87 -21.07 -8.92
N ARG A 243 5.16 -19.98 -9.66
CA ARG A 243 5.23 -20.00 -11.13
C ARG A 243 6.38 -20.87 -11.63
N GLN A 244 7.54 -20.82 -10.97
CA GLN A 244 8.69 -21.63 -11.31
C GLN A 244 8.40 -23.13 -11.11
N LEU A 245 7.89 -23.49 -9.93
CA LEU A 245 7.50 -24.88 -9.65
C LEU A 245 6.40 -25.38 -10.59
N HIS A 246 5.48 -24.51 -10.99
CA HIS A 246 4.47 -24.85 -12.00
C HIS A 246 5.09 -25.19 -13.36
N GLN A 247 6.13 -24.46 -13.79
CA GLN A 247 6.88 -24.74 -15.01
C GLN A 247 7.66 -26.06 -14.91
N ASP A 248 8.29 -26.32 -13.76
CA ASP A 248 9.15 -27.49 -13.56
C ASP A 248 8.32 -28.78 -13.38
N LEU A 249 7.19 -28.70 -12.68
CA LEU A 249 6.35 -29.84 -12.34
C LEU A 249 5.22 -30.09 -13.36
N GLY A 250 4.85 -29.10 -14.17
CA GLY A 250 3.71 -29.16 -15.10
C GLY A 250 2.34 -29.20 -14.41
N ARG A 251 2.27 -28.95 -13.09
CA ARG A 251 1.06 -28.88 -12.25
C ARG A 251 1.20 -27.78 -11.19
N GLU A 252 0.10 -27.47 -10.51
CA GLU A 252 0.16 -26.60 -9.34
C GLU A 252 1.00 -27.22 -8.23
N ALA A 253 1.86 -26.39 -7.62
CA ALA A 253 2.72 -26.79 -6.52
C ALA A 253 1.93 -26.88 -5.22
N THR A 254 2.20 -27.89 -4.40
CA THR A 254 1.63 -28.02 -3.07
C THR A 254 2.26 -27.01 -2.09
N ALA A 255 1.58 -26.73 -0.96
CA ALA A 255 2.11 -25.85 0.08
C ALA A 255 3.46 -26.36 0.63
N ASP A 256 3.65 -27.66 0.72
CA ASP A 256 4.90 -28.28 1.20
C ASP A 256 6.06 -28.09 0.20
N GLU A 257 5.80 -28.17 -1.09
CA GLU A 257 6.78 -27.94 -2.15
C GLU A 257 7.22 -26.48 -2.17
N ILE A 258 6.26 -25.54 -2.07
CA ILE A 258 6.54 -24.10 -1.97
C ILE A 258 7.33 -23.81 -0.69
N ALA A 259 6.96 -24.43 0.43
CA ALA A 259 7.64 -24.27 1.72
C ALA A 259 9.11 -24.71 1.67
N ALA A 260 9.38 -25.83 1.01
CA ALA A 260 10.74 -26.37 0.81
C ALA A 260 11.60 -25.38 0.01
N GLU A 261 11.07 -24.83 -1.09
CA GLU A 261 11.81 -23.88 -1.94
C GLU A 261 12.00 -22.51 -1.28
N MET A 262 11.00 -22.03 -0.52
CA MET A 262 11.08 -20.77 0.21
C MET A 262 11.88 -20.86 1.52
N GLY A 263 12.18 -22.06 2.02
CA GLY A 263 12.89 -22.27 3.29
C GLY A 263 12.07 -21.90 4.52
N MET A 264 10.73 -22.08 4.48
CA MET A 264 9.82 -21.75 5.58
C MET A 264 8.85 -22.91 5.88
N PRO A 265 8.18 -22.93 7.06
CA PRO A 265 7.18 -23.94 7.39
C PRO A 265 5.95 -23.86 6.48
N ALA A 266 5.33 -25.03 6.16
CA ALA A 266 4.14 -25.11 5.31
C ALA A 266 2.94 -24.34 5.88
N ASP A 267 2.76 -24.33 7.20
CA ASP A 267 1.71 -23.54 7.87
C ASP A 267 1.85 -22.04 7.57
N ARG A 268 3.11 -21.55 7.51
CA ARG A 268 3.39 -20.16 7.18
C ARG A 268 3.06 -19.83 5.73
N VAL A 269 3.32 -20.76 4.80
CA VAL A 269 2.93 -20.61 3.39
C VAL A 269 1.41 -20.51 3.27
N ALA A 270 0.67 -21.39 3.95
CA ALA A 270 -0.80 -21.37 3.96
C ALA A 270 -1.36 -20.05 4.54
N GLU A 271 -0.74 -19.52 5.59
CA GLU A 271 -1.10 -18.20 6.14
C GLU A 271 -0.86 -17.07 5.13
N ILE A 272 0.30 -17.07 4.46
CA ILE A 272 0.63 -16.06 3.43
C ILE A 272 -0.33 -16.15 2.25
N GLN A 273 -0.70 -17.38 1.81
CA GLN A 273 -1.70 -17.57 0.75
C GLN A 273 -3.06 -16.98 1.13
N ARG A 274 -3.49 -17.15 2.39
CA ARG A 274 -4.74 -16.59 2.89
C ARG A 274 -4.71 -15.06 2.90
N ILE A 275 -3.60 -14.45 3.35
CA ILE A 275 -3.40 -13.00 3.35
C ILE A 275 -3.31 -12.45 1.92
N ALA A 276 -2.80 -13.23 0.98
CA ALA A 276 -2.63 -12.82 -0.42
C ALA A 276 -3.96 -12.68 -1.17
N GLN A 277 -5.05 -13.29 -0.69
CA GLN A 277 -6.37 -13.19 -1.33
C GLN A 277 -6.87 -11.75 -1.35
N GLU A 278 -7.47 -11.37 -2.47
CA GLU A 278 -8.11 -10.07 -2.64
C GLU A 278 -9.62 -10.17 -2.37
N PRO A 279 -10.25 -9.15 -1.76
CA PRO A 279 -11.69 -9.14 -1.56
C PRO A 279 -12.42 -9.06 -2.91
N VAL A 280 -13.54 -9.75 -3.00
CA VAL A 280 -14.45 -9.72 -4.15
C VAL A 280 -15.51 -8.64 -3.91
N SER A 281 -15.94 -7.94 -4.96
CA SER A 281 -17.01 -6.94 -4.85
C SER A 281 -18.35 -7.62 -4.55
N LEU A 282 -19.10 -7.08 -3.60
CA LEU A 282 -20.46 -7.51 -3.31
C LEU A 282 -21.43 -7.22 -4.48
N GLN A 283 -21.09 -6.25 -5.33
CA GLN A 283 -21.85 -5.89 -6.56
C GLN A 283 -21.38 -6.71 -7.77
N ALA A 284 -20.64 -7.78 -7.58
CA ALA A 284 -20.29 -8.67 -8.69
C ALA A 284 -21.54 -9.42 -9.14
N PRO A 285 -21.93 -9.35 -10.44
CA PRO A 285 -23.11 -10.03 -10.96
C PRO A 285 -22.91 -11.54 -10.90
N ILE A 286 -23.95 -12.27 -10.48
CA ILE A 286 -23.96 -13.73 -10.43
C ILE A 286 -25.08 -14.26 -11.35
N GLY A 287 -24.74 -15.08 -12.34
CA GLY A 287 -25.68 -15.67 -13.27
C GLY A 287 -26.07 -14.76 -14.42
N GLU A 288 -27.21 -15.06 -15.05
CA GLU A 288 -27.75 -14.33 -16.20
C GLU A 288 -28.82 -13.28 -15.81
N GLU A 289 -29.23 -13.26 -14.54
CA GLU A 289 -30.21 -12.29 -13.99
C GLU A 289 -29.46 -11.15 -13.26
N ASP A 290 -30.15 -10.02 -13.03
CA ASP A 290 -29.61 -8.82 -12.36
C ASP A 290 -29.34 -9.01 -10.85
N SER A 291 -28.86 -10.21 -10.45
CA SER A 291 -28.56 -10.56 -9.06
C SER A 291 -27.10 -10.33 -8.74
N ASP A 292 -26.83 -9.65 -7.65
CA ASP A 292 -25.48 -9.38 -7.15
C ASP A 292 -25.05 -10.41 -6.09
N LEU A 293 -23.74 -10.61 -5.91
CA LEU A 293 -23.20 -11.48 -4.86
C LEU A 293 -23.73 -11.12 -3.46
N GLY A 294 -23.99 -9.84 -3.21
CA GLY A 294 -24.52 -9.35 -1.94
C GLY A 294 -25.91 -9.91 -1.59
N ASP A 295 -26.75 -10.20 -2.60
CA ASP A 295 -28.10 -10.72 -2.40
C ASP A 295 -28.13 -12.16 -1.86
N PHE A 296 -27.02 -12.89 -2.02
CA PHE A 296 -26.87 -14.28 -1.53
C PHE A 296 -26.26 -14.35 -0.12
N ILE A 297 -25.89 -13.23 0.48
CA ILE A 297 -25.33 -13.21 1.83
C ILE A 297 -26.45 -13.03 2.84
N GLU A 298 -26.66 -14.06 3.67
CA GLU A 298 -27.67 -14.03 4.72
C GLU A 298 -27.27 -13.02 5.83
N ASP A 299 -28.24 -12.20 6.26
CA ASP A 299 -28.10 -11.34 7.42
C ASP A 299 -28.24 -12.18 8.70
N THR A 300 -27.10 -12.50 9.32
CA THR A 300 -27.02 -13.28 10.56
C THR A 300 -27.53 -12.53 11.78
N ASP A 301 -27.63 -11.20 11.72
CA ASP A 301 -28.08 -10.34 12.81
C ASP A 301 -29.59 -10.01 12.68
N ALA A 302 -30.24 -10.45 11.62
CA ALA A 302 -31.68 -10.27 11.43
C ALA A 302 -32.46 -10.99 12.53
N VAL A 303 -33.27 -10.22 13.25
CA VAL A 303 -34.10 -10.79 14.32
C VAL A 303 -35.19 -11.65 13.72
N VAL A 304 -35.16 -12.95 14.01
CA VAL A 304 -36.19 -13.90 13.58
C VAL A 304 -37.54 -13.48 14.16
N PRO A 305 -38.61 -13.31 13.34
CA PRO A 305 -39.92 -12.83 13.84
C PRO A 305 -40.50 -13.66 14.99
N ILE A 306 -40.24 -14.95 15.02
CA ILE A 306 -40.67 -15.87 16.08
C ILE A 306 -39.93 -15.53 17.37
N GLU A 307 -38.62 -15.26 17.33
CA GLU A 307 -37.84 -14.89 18.52
C GLU A 307 -38.25 -13.51 19.05
N ALA A 308 -38.51 -12.54 18.17
CA ALA A 308 -39.04 -11.24 18.54
C ALA A 308 -40.39 -11.35 19.22
N ALA A 309 -41.31 -12.16 18.69
CA ALA A 309 -42.59 -12.41 19.31
C ALA A 309 -42.47 -13.12 20.70
N ALA A 310 -41.60 -14.12 20.78
CA ALA A 310 -41.32 -14.82 22.04
C ALA A 310 -40.73 -13.87 23.08
N PHE A 311 -39.84 -12.94 22.68
CA PHE A 311 -39.29 -11.93 23.59
C PHE A 311 -40.36 -10.96 24.14
N ILE A 312 -41.27 -10.48 23.26
CA ILE A 312 -42.40 -9.62 23.69
C ILE A 312 -43.29 -10.38 24.69
N MET A 313 -43.65 -11.63 24.40
CA MET A 313 -44.44 -12.45 25.31
C MET A 313 -43.71 -12.69 26.64
N LEU A 314 -42.38 -12.87 26.62
CA LEU A 314 -41.59 -12.98 27.85
C LEU A 314 -41.66 -11.68 28.69
N GLN A 315 -41.56 -10.50 28.02
CA GLN A 315 -41.68 -9.21 28.69
C GLN A 315 -43.03 -9.04 29.36
N ASP A 316 -44.12 -9.32 28.63
CA ASP A 316 -45.48 -9.25 29.17
C ASP A 316 -45.68 -10.18 30.36
N GLN A 317 -45.18 -11.40 30.30
CA GLN A 317 -45.28 -12.34 31.42
C GLN A 317 -44.41 -11.94 32.60
N LEU A 318 -43.22 -11.38 32.36
CA LEU A 318 -42.37 -10.87 33.41
C LEU A 318 -43.05 -9.69 34.12
N GLU A 319 -43.68 -8.79 33.39
CA GLU A 319 -44.43 -7.66 33.95
C GLU A 319 -45.59 -8.15 34.81
N GLN A 320 -46.42 -9.10 34.33
CA GLN A 320 -47.50 -9.72 35.12
C GLN A 320 -46.99 -10.36 36.41
N ILE A 321 -45.85 -11.03 36.37
CA ILE A 321 -45.28 -11.64 37.59
C ILE A 321 -44.77 -10.54 38.53
N LEU A 322 -44.17 -9.49 38.05
CA LEU A 322 -43.70 -8.36 38.84
C LEU A 322 -44.89 -7.60 39.49
N ASP A 323 -46.03 -7.48 38.81
CA ASP A 323 -47.27 -6.88 39.34
C ASP A 323 -47.85 -7.65 40.49
N SER A 324 -47.55 -8.94 40.62
CA SER A 324 -47.95 -9.76 41.76
C SER A 324 -47.16 -9.45 43.05
N LEU A 325 -46.13 -8.61 43.00
CA LEU A 325 -45.35 -8.14 44.15
C LEU A 325 -45.92 -6.86 44.71
N SER A 326 -45.50 -6.49 45.96
CA SER A 326 -45.84 -5.17 46.43
C SER A 326 -45.16 -4.08 45.61
N GLY A 327 -45.82 -2.92 45.39
CA GLY A 327 -45.27 -1.85 44.54
C GLY A 327 -43.87 -1.37 44.95
N ARG A 328 -43.51 -1.52 46.23
CA ARG A 328 -42.18 -1.22 46.74
C ARG A 328 -41.13 -2.28 46.31
N GLU A 329 -41.52 -3.57 46.40
CA GLU A 329 -40.66 -4.69 45.98
C GLU A 329 -40.44 -4.69 44.46
N GLN A 330 -41.51 -4.45 43.69
CA GLN A 330 -41.47 -4.34 42.23
C GLN A 330 -40.50 -3.25 41.79
N LYS A 331 -40.64 -2.03 42.33
CA LYS A 331 -39.81 -0.89 41.95
C LYS A 331 -38.34 -1.09 42.31
N ILE A 332 -38.03 -1.74 43.44
CA ILE A 332 -36.67 -2.10 43.83
C ILE A 332 -36.06 -3.08 42.81
N ILE A 333 -36.80 -4.11 42.41
CA ILE A 333 -36.32 -5.08 41.39
C ILE A 333 -36.14 -4.42 40.04
N GLN A 334 -37.11 -3.61 39.59
CA GLN A 334 -37.01 -2.88 38.34
C GLN A 334 -35.77 -2.00 38.25
N LEU A 335 -35.49 -1.22 39.29
CA LEU A 335 -34.31 -0.35 39.34
C LEU A 335 -33.00 -1.16 39.49
N ARG A 336 -33.03 -2.21 40.27
CA ARG A 336 -31.84 -3.05 40.52
C ARG A 336 -31.36 -3.75 39.27
N PHE A 337 -32.27 -4.27 38.45
CA PHE A 337 -31.98 -5.00 37.21
C PHE A 337 -32.11 -4.14 35.94
N GLY A 338 -32.46 -2.85 36.08
CA GLY A 338 -32.58 -1.94 34.95
C GLY A 338 -33.71 -2.27 33.98
N LEU A 339 -34.83 -2.83 34.49
CA LEU A 339 -35.95 -3.27 33.65
C LEU A 339 -36.76 -2.11 33.06
N THR A 340 -36.57 -0.88 33.54
CA THR A 340 -37.28 0.32 33.08
C THR A 340 -36.43 1.18 32.14
N ASP A 341 -35.15 1.31 32.43
CA ASP A 341 -34.24 2.24 31.73
C ASP A 341 -33.00 1.56 31.09
N GLY A 342 -32.94 0.22 31.21
CA GLY A 342 -31.79 -0.57 30.67
C GLY A 342 -30.53 -0.48 31.54
N HIS A 343 -30.53 0.31 32.62
CA HIS A 343 -29.35 0.54 33.47
C HIS A 343 -29.52 -0.08 34.87
N PRO A 344 -28.80 -1.20 35.17
CA PRO A 344 -28.86 -1.81 36.52
C PRO A 344 -28.18 -0.89 37.53
N ARG A 345 -28.89 -0.61 38.63
CA ARG A 345 -28.42 0.24 39.73
C ARG A 345 -27.80 -0.57 40.85
N THR A 346 -26.84 0.02 41.56
CA THR A 346 -26.22 -0.60 42.74
C THR A 346 -27.16 -0.58 43.95
N LEU A 347 -26.94 -1.49 44.92
CA LEU A 347 -27.74 -1.53 46.16
C LEU A 347 -27.71 -0.21 46.95
N GLU A 348 -26.61 0.54 46.82
CA GLU A 348 -26.42 1.82 47.49
C GLU A 348 -27.24 2.93 46.83
N GLU A 349 -27.26 2.98 45.51
CA GLU A 349 -28.06 3.93 44.73
C GLU A 349 -29.54 3.72 44.96
N VAL A 350 -30.01 2.46 44.90
CA VAL A 350 -31.40 2.11 45.23
C VAL A 350 -31.71 2.44 46.67
N GLY A 351 -30.78 2.18 47.61
CA GLY A 351 -30.94 2.54 49.01
C GLY A 351 -31.11 4.04 49.22
N ARG A 352 -30.36 4.85 48.51
CA ARG A 352 -30.42 6.31 48.54
C ARG A 352 -31.77 6.82 48.00
N GLU A 353 -32.29 6.23 46.93
CA GLU A 353 -33.58 6.60 46.33
C GLU A 353 -34.79 6.28 47.28
N PHE A 354 -34.73 5.14 47.99
CA PHE A 354 -35.79 4.73 48.92
C PHE A 354 -35.60 5.20 50.37
N GLY A 355 -34.51 5.91 50.66
CA GLY A 355 -34.21 6.40 52.03
C GLY A 355 -33.90 5.28 53.02
N VAL A 356 -33.28 4.17 52.57
CA VAL A 356 -32.99 3.00 53.43
C VAL A 356 -31.54 2.55 53.25
N THR A 357 -31.04 1.78 54.21
CA THR A 357 -29.67 1.29 54.19
C THR A 357 -29.47 0.23 53.08
N ARG A 358 -28.25 0.13 52.56
CA ARG A 358 -27.83 -0.89 51.58
C ARG A 358 -28.23 -2.30 52.00
N GLU A 359 -28.02 -2.63 53.27
CA GLU A 359 -28.35 -3.95 53.80
C GLU A 359 -29.87 -4.21 53.80
N ARG A 360 -30.68 -3.19 54.03
CA ARG A 360 -32.14 -3.31 53.93
C ARG A 360 -32.59 -3.59 52.50
N ILE A 361 -32.00 -2.95 51.50
CA ILE A 361 -32.30 -3.26 50.11
C ILE A 361 -31.89 -4.69 49.76
N ARG A 362 -30.71 -5.16 50.20
CA ARG A 362 -30.26 -6.54 50.01
C ARG A 362 -31.24 -7.57 50.61
N GLN A 363 -31.77 -7.29 51.80
CA GLN A 363 -32.76 -8.16 52.42
C GLN A 363 -34.08 -8.20 51.65
N ILE A 364 -34.54 -7.04 51.15
CA ILE A 364 -35.76 -6.96 50.34
C ILE A 364 -35.54 -7.71 49.02
N GLU A 365 -34.43 -7.45 48.32
CA GLU A 365 -34.07 -8.15 47.09
C GLU A 365 -34.06 -9.68 47.26
N SER A 366 -33.37 -10.18 48.30
CA SER A 366 -33.30 -11.62 48.60
C SER A 366 -34.70 -12.23 48.87
N LYS A 367 -35.53 -11.55 49.66
CA LYS A 367 -36.89 -12.00 49.92
C LYS A 367 -37.77 -11.97 48.67
N THR A 368 -37.65 -10.95 47.87
CA THR A 368 -38.43 -10.81 46.62
C THR A 368 -38.01 -11.86 45.60
N LEU A 369 -36.73 -12.08 45.43
CA LEU A 369 -36.23 -13.15 44.55
C LEU A 369 -36.66 -14.54 45.02
N ALA A 370 -36.71 -14.79 46.35
CA ALA A 370 -37.25 -16.03 46.91
C ALA A 370 -38.76 -16.19 46.60
N LYS A 371 -39.54 -15.10 46.68
CA LYS A 371 -40.95 -15.11 46.26
C LYS A 371 -41.12 -15.39 44.74
N LEU A 372 -40.26 -14.87 43.89
CA LEU A 372 -40.27 -15.09 42.45
C LEU A 372 -39.88 -16.54 42.09
N ARG A 373 -38.98 -17.14 42.85
CA ARG A 373 -38.55 -18.55 42.69
C ARG A 373 -39.61 -19.57 43.10
N HIS A 374 -40.69 -19.13 43.73
CA HIS A 374 -41.76 -20.07 44.14
C HIS A 374 -42.31 -20.80 42.90
N PRO A 375 -42.56 -22.14 42.98
CA PRO A 375 -42.96 -22.96 41.82
C PRO A 375 -44.14 -22.41 41.03
N SER A 376 -45.14 -21.84 41.69
CA SER A 376 -46.33 -21.26 41.05
C SER A 376 -46.04 -20.08 40.10
N ARG A 377 -44.92 -19.36 40.30
CA ARG A 377 -44.48 -18.25 39.46
C ARG A 377 -43.37 -18.66 38.50
N ALA A 378 -42.42 -19.46 38.98
CA ALA A 378 -41.29 -19.95 38.19
C ALA A 378 -41.74 -20.85 37.03
N GLN A 379 -42.86 -21.59 37.19
CA GLN A 379 -43.35 -22.49 36.15
C GLN A 379 -43.76 -21.76 34.86
N VAL A 380 -44.26 -20.53 35.00
CA VAL A 380 -44.67 -19.70 33.84
C VAL A 380 -43.43 -19.26 33.00
N LEU A 381 -42.33 -18.94 33.68
CA LEU A 381 -41.09 -18.51 33.01
C LEU A 381 -40.21 -19.67 32.49
N ARG A 382 -40.49 -20.90 32.93
CA ARG A 382 -39.67 -22.08 32.65
C ARG A 382 -39.67 -22.44 31.16
N GLY A 383 -40.76 -22.14 30.47
CA GLY A 383 -40.86 -22.37 28.99
C GLY A 383 -39.95 -21.47 28.14
N TYR A 384 -39.39 -20.39 28.72
CA TYR A 384 -38.53 -19.44 28.04
C TYR A 384 -37.04 -19.57 28.42
N LEU A 385 -36.72 -20.42 29.40
CA LEU A 385 -35.34 -20.60 29.88
C LEU A 385 -34.61 -21.77 29.21
N GLY A 386 -35.23 -22.43 28.22
CA GLY A 386 -34.64 -23.46 27.37
C GLY A 386 -34.56 -24.80 28.09
#